data_81587d3e320a2194f180db7a2ca5f169
#
_entry.id   81587d3e320a2194f180db7a2ca5f169
#
_cell.length_a   1.000
_cell.length_b   1.000
_cell.length_c   1.000
_cell.angle_alpha   90.00
_cell.angle_beta   90.00
_cell.angle_gamma   90.00
#
_symmetry.space_group_name_H-M   'P 1'
#
loop_
_entity.id
_entity.type
_entity.pdbx_description
1 polymer ?
#
loop_
_entity_poly.entity_id
_entity_poly.type
_entity_poly.pdbx_seq_one_letter_code
_entity_poly.pdbx_strand_id
1 'polypeptide(L)'
;MEIQNRSLLKHPFYQKWSNGELTLDHLQGYSKEYSQLVNAIPKMVENIGMLTTNKKTHFAIVENQKEESEHIELWAKFASSLGVSKNILLGYGGSIDTNLAISKLIKLSSGSFEEAVCAMYAYEMELPKISRSKIDGLKGFYNITGSDATEYFKTHEEVDVRHAELWRSLIGDIPKIKHDVALKAAVRSLKAQNDLLDAVYNQYVTPNS
;
A
#
# COMPACT_ATOMS: atom_id res chain seq x y z
N MET A 1 12.71 -9.26 14.07
CA MET A 1 11.57 -9.45 15.00
C MET A 1 10.54 -8.32 14.91
N GLU A 2 10.90 -7.04 15.03
CA GLU A 2 9.90 -5.94 15.06
C GLU A 2 9.11 -5.79 13.74
N ILE A 3 9.77 -5.86 12.59
CA ILE A 3 9.12 -5.81 11.26
C ILE A 3 8.13 -6.97 11.09
N GLN A 4 8.53 -8.20 11.40
CA GLN A 4 7.66 -9.39 11.28
C GLN A 4 6.43 -9.36 12.20
N ASN A 5 6.54 -8.68 13.36
CA ASN A 5 5.41 -8.53 14.27
C ASN A 5 4.38 -7.50 13.78
N ARG A 6 4.77 -6.64 12.83
CA ARG A 6 3.92 -5.60 12.22
C ARG A 6 3.45 -5.94 10.82
N SER A 7 3.62 -7.20 10.39
CA SER A 7 3.10 -7.67 9.11
C SER A 7 1.61 -7.38 8.99
N LEU A 8 1.21 -6.77 7.88
CA LEU A 8 -0.19 -6.43 7.59
C LEU A 8 -1.07 -7.68 7.51
N LEU A 9 -0.52 -8.83 7.13
CA LEU A 9 -1.24 -10.11 7.11
C LEU A 9 -1.71 -10.55 8.50
N LYS A 10 -1.14 -10.01 9.57
CA LYS A 10 -1.58 -10.25 10.95
C LYS A 10 -2.68 -9.28 11.42
N HIS A 11 -2.96 -8.25 10.65
CA HIS A 11 -4.00 -7.28 10.99
C HIS A 11 -5.38 -7.94 10.98
N PRO A 12 -6.28 -7.64 11.95
CA PRO A 12 -7.61 -8.26 12.03
C PRO A 12 -8.42 -8.14 10.73
N PHE A 13 -8.29 -7.04 10.00
CA PHE A 13 -8.94 -6.86 8.70
C PHE A 13 -8.52 -7.94 7.70
N TYR A 14 -7.21 -8.18 7.54
CA TYR A 14 -6.73 -9.20 6.61
C TYR A 14 -6.98 -10.63 7.09
N GLN A 15 -7.00 -10.86 8.42
CA GLN A 15 -7.42 -12.15 8.97
C GLN A 15 -8.88 -12.44 8.61
N LYS A 16 -9.77 -11.46 8.77
CA LYS A 16 -11.18 -11.59 8.36
C LYS A 16 -11.34 -11.75 6.85
N TRP A 17 -10.52 -11.05 6.05
CA TRP A 17 -10.51 -11.23 4.59
C TRP A 17 -10.19 -12.68 4.22
N SER A 18 -9.13 -13.24 4.78
CA SER A 18 -8.65 -14.60 4.49
C SER A 18 -9.57 -15.70 5.04
N ASN A 19 -10.46 -15.37 5.99
CA ASN A 19 -11.44 -16.29 6.56
C ASN A 19 -12.83 -16.16 5.91
N GLY A 20 -13.04 -15.20 5.00
CA GLY A 20 -14.36 -14.94 4.40
C GLY A 20 -15.37 -14.30 5.36
N GLU A 21 -14.88 -13.59 6.39
CA GLU A 21 -15.72 -12.98 7.43
C GLU A 21 -16.14 -11.54 7.11
N LEU A 22 -15.67 -10.96 6.01
CA LEU A 22 -16.04 -9.61 5.60
C LEU A 22 -17.32 -9.66 4.74
N THR A 23 -18.11 -8.60 4.84
CA THR A 23 -19.27 -8.39 3.96
C THR A 23 -18.89 -7.57 2.73
N LEU A 24 -19.79 -7.50 1.74
CA LEU A 24 -19.58 -6.63 0.57
C LEU A 24 -19.42 -5.16 0.99
N ASP A 25 -20.20 -4.69 1.97
CA ASP A 25 -20.11 -3.31 2.48
C ASP A 25 -18.73 -3.03 3.12
N HIS A 26 -18.14 -4.02 3.81
CA HIS A 26 -16.77 -3.90 4.35
C HIS A 26 -15.74 -3.77 3.21
N LEU A 27 -15.88 -4.56 2.13
CA LEU A 27 -15.01 -4.49 0.96
C LEU A 27 -15.16 -3.16 0.20
N GLN A 28 -16.40 -2.66 0.08
CA GLN A 28 -16.68 -1.34 -0.51
C GLN A 28 -16.04 -0.23 0.33
N GLY A 29 -16.20 -0.28 1.66
CA GLY A 29 -15.56 0.65 2.58
C GLY A 29 -14.04 0.66 2.43
N TYR A 30 -13.42 -0.52 2.46
CA TYR A 30 -12.00 -0.70 2.21
C TYR A 30 -11.57 -0.12 0.85
N SER A 31 -12.32 -0.39 -0.22
CA SER A 31 -11.96 0.09 -1.56
C SER A 31 -11.92 1.61 -1.65
N LYS A 32 -12.81 2.30 -0.92
CA LYS A 32 -12.86 3.77 -0.85
C LYS A 32 -11.71 4.35 -0.02
N GLU A 33 -11.49 3.83 1.19
CA GLU A 33 -10.43 4.33 2.08
C GLU A 33 -9.04 4.08 1.48
N TYR A 34 -8.79 2.87 1.01
CA TYR A 34 -7.49 2.49 0.45
C TYR A 34 -7.18 3.20 -0.87
N SER A 35 -8.21 3.67 -1.62
CA SER A 35 -8.00 4.48 -2.82
C SER A 35 -7.20 5.75 -2.54
N GLN A 36 -7.30 6.31 -1.33
CA GLN A 36 -6.52 7.49 -0.93
C GLN A 36 -5.02 7.17 -0.89
N LEU A 37 -4.65 5.98 -0.42
CA LEU A 37 -3.26 5.52 -0.45
C LEU A 37 -2.79 5.27 -1.89
N VAL A 38 -3.57 4.53 -2.68
CA VAL A 38 -3.23 4.25 -4.10
C VAL A 38 -2.97 5.55 -4.87
N ASN A 39 -3.80 6.58 -4.67
CA ASN A 39 -3.60 7.89 -5.28
C ASN A 39 -2.34 8.62 -4.76
N ALA A 40 -1.88 8.32 -3.55
CA ALA A 40 -0.72 8.99 -2.95
C ALA A 40 0.62 8.34 -3.33
N ILE A 41 0.64 7.03 -3.69
CA ILE A 41 1.87 6.29 -3.99
C ILE A 41 2.72 6.95 -5.09
N PRO A 42 2.20 7.35 -6.27
CA PRO A 42 3.02 7.98 -7.30
C PRO A 42 3.75 9.23 -6.78
N LYS A 43 3.09 10.03 -5.93
CA LYS A 43 3.71 11.20 -5.31
C LYS A 43 4.80 10.83 -4.30
N MET A 44 4.61 9.77 -3.54
CA MET A 44 5.64 9.27 -2.61
C MET A 44 6.87 8.78 -3.36
N VAL A 45 6.70 8.04 -4.45
CA VAL A 45 7.82 7.58 -5.31
C VAL A 45 8.53 8.78 -5.97
N GLU A 46 7.79 9.77 -6.48
CA GLU A 46 8.34 11.02 -7.03
C GLU A 46 9.21 11.74 -5.98
N ASN A 47 8.71 11.90 -4.75
CA ASN A 47 9.47 12.53 -3.67
C ASN A 47 10.82 11.83 -3.44
N ILE A 48 10.86 10.49 -3.45
CA ILE A 48 12.10 9.72 -3.30
C ILE A 48 13.05 9.99 -4.48
N GLY A 49 12.52 10.05 -5.70
CA GLY A 49 13.29 10.37 -6.89
C GLY A 49 13.99 11.73 -6.82
N MET A 50 13.35 12.72 -6.17
CA MET A 50 13.92 14.06 -5.97
C MET A 50 15.06 14.09 -4.93
N LEU A 51 15.18 13.08 -4.08
CA LEU A 51 16.20 13.01 -3.03
C LEU A 51 17.55 12.44 -3.53
N THR A 52 17.59 11.88 -4.73
CA THR A 52 18.82 11.30 -5.30
C THR A 52 19.41 12.18 -6.40
N THR A 53 20.74 12.31 -6.40
CA THR A 53 21.51 12.95 -7.49
C THR A 53 22.06 11.93 -8.49
N ASN A 54 21.95 10.63 -8.19
CA ASN A 54 22.39 9.57 -9.08
C ASN A 54 21.40 9.41 -10.24
N LYS A 55 21.82 9.71 -11.45
CA LYS A 55 20.96 9.69 -12.65
C LYS A 55 20.35 8.31 -12.93
N LYS A 56 21.11 7.21 -12.72
CA LYS A 56 20.62 5.85 -12.94
C LYS A 56 19.52 5.49 -11.92
N THR A 57 19.76 5.80 -10.66
CA THR A 57 18.77 5.61 -9.58
C THR A 57 17.53 6.45 -9.83
N HIS A 58 17.71 7.73 -10.18
CA HIS A 58 16.57 8.61 -10.49
C HIS A 58 15.72 8.06 -11.63
N PHE A 59 16.34 7.62 -12.73
CA PHE A 59 15.61 7.02 -13.85
C PHE A 59 14.81 5.80 -13.44
N ALA A 60 15.40 4.87 -12.67
CA ALA A 60 14.71 3.68 -12.20
C ALA A 60 13.49 4.03 -11.30
N ILE A 61 13.62 5.06 -10.45
CA ILE A 61 12.52 5.53 -9.59
C ILE A 61 11.42 6.20 -10.43
N VAL A 62 11.76 6.95 -11.48
CA VAL A 62 10.77 7.56 -12.39
C VAL A 62 9.97 6.50 -13.15
N GLU A 63 10.60 5.42 -13.60
CA GLU A 63 9.87 4.30 -14.23
C GLU A 63 8.91 3.63 -13.23
N ASN A 64 9.35 3.38 -11.99
CA ASN A 64 8.48 2.88 -10.93
C ASN A 64 7.28 3.83 -10.69
N GLN A 65 7.53 5.14 -10.56
CA GLN A 65 6.47 6.15 -10.37
C GLN A 65 5.43 6.13 -11.50
N LYS A 66 5.86 5.91 -12.73
CA LYS A 66 4.96 5.82 -13.89
C LYS A 66 4.07 4.57 -13.79
N GLU A 67 4.65 3.42 -13.46
CA GLU A 67 3.90 2.18 -13.24
C GLU A 67 2.87 2.35 -12.11
N GLU A 68 3.25 2.96 -10.98
CA GLU A 68 2.32 3.26 -9.88
C GLU A 68 1.16 4.17 -10.29
N SER A 69 1.41 5.11 -11.21
CA SER A 69 0.34 5.96 -11.74
C SER A 69 -0.69 5.19 -12.57
N GLU A 70 -0.28 4.14 -13.25
CA GLU A 70 -1.17 3.25 -14.01
C GLU A 70 -2.02 2.36 -13.08
N HIS A 71 -1.53 2.05 -11.88
CA HIS A 71 -2.24 1.23 -10.89
C HIS A 71 -3.51 1.92 -10.33
N ILE A 72 -3.61 3.25 -10.41
CA ILE A 72 -4.81 3.99 -9.99
C ILE A 72 -6.05 3.53 -10.77
N GLU A 73 -5.92 3.33 -12.09
CA GLU A 73 -7.04 2.84 -12.91
C GLU A 73 -7.38 1.39 -12.60
N LEU A 74 -6.39 0.54 -12.32
CA LEU A 74 -6.62 -0.84 -11.91
C LEU A 74 -7.39 -0.92 -10.58
N TRP A 75 -7.07 -0.02 -9.63
CA TRP A 75 -7.82 0.08 -8.39
C TRP A 75 -9.27 0.54 -8.61
N ALA A 76 -9.50 1.48 -9.52
CA ALA A 76 -10.85 1.94 -9.86
C ALA A 76 -11.69 0.81 -10.49
N LYS A 77 -11.10 -0.07 -11.30
CA LYS A 77 -11.76 -1.29 -11.83
C LYS A 77 -12.12 -2.26 -10.69
N PHE A 78 -11.18 -2.51 -9.77
CA PHE A 78 -11.45 -3.33 -8.58
C PHE A 78 -12.63 -2.78 -7.78
N ALA A 79 -12.61 -1.49 -7.44
CA ALA A 79 -13.70 -0.86 -6.70
C ALA A 79 -15.05 -0.93 -7.45
N SER A 80 -15.03 -0.75 -8.77
CA SER A 80 -16.22 -0.88 -9.62
C SER A 80 -16.80 -2.29 -9.60
N SER A 81 -15.96 -3.32 -9.54
CA SER A 81 -16.39 -4.71 -9.40
C SER A 81 -17.11 -5.00 -8.07
N LEU A 82 -16.87 -4.17 -7.06
CA LEU A 82 -17.58 -4.19 -5.78
C LEU A 82 -18.85 -3.30 -5.76
N GLY A 83 -19.16 -2.60 -6.86
CA GLY A 83 -20.27 -1.65 -6.96
C GLY A 83 -19.93 -0.21 -6.55
N VAL A 84 -18.64 0.11 -6.32
CA VAL A 84 -18.18 1.47 -6.04
C VAL A 84 -17.69 2.11 -7.32
N SER A 85 -18.50 3.01 -7.92
CA SER A 85 -18.17 3.64 -9.19
C SER A 85 -16.94 4.57 -9.09
N LYS A 86 -16.26 4.80 -10.22
CA LYS A 86 -15.13 5.74 -10.32
C LYS A 86 -15.50 7.15 -9.83
N ASN A 87 -16.74 7.61 -10.11
CA ASN A 87 -17.19 8.92 -9.63
C ASN A 87 -17.29 8.98 -8.10
N ILE A 88 -17.71 7.87 -7.46
CA ILE A 88 -17.72 7.77 -5.99
C ILE A 88 -16.30 7.86 -5.45
N LEU A 89 -15.32 7.16 -6.04
CA LEU A 89 -13.92 7.23 -5.62
C LEU A 89 -13.35 8.64 -5.78
N LEU A 90 -13.61 9.31 -6.91
CA LEU A 90 -13.13 10.67 -7.18
C LEU A 90 -13.72 11.71 -6.20
N GLY A 91 -14.96 11.51 -5.76
CA GLY A 91 -15.62 12.38 -4.79
C GLY A 91 -15.33 12.03 -3.33
N TYR A 92 -14.63 10.93 -3.06
CA TYR A 92 -14.38 10.44 -1.72
C TYR A 92 -13.05 10.97 -1.16
N GLY A 93 -13.11 11.75 -0.09
CA GLY A 93 -11.93 12.40 0.50
C GLY A 93 -11.19 11.57 1.57
N GLY A 94 -11.63 10.35 1.84
CA GLY A 94 -11.10 9.54 2.95
C GLY A 94 -11.54 10.01 4.33
N SER A 95 -11.51 9.11 5.31
CA SER A 95 -11.70 9.45 6.71
C SER A 95 -10.53 10.27 7.28
N ILE A 96 -10.74 10.93 8.41
CA ILE A 96 -9.69 11.70 9.08
C ILE A 96 -8.52 10.77 9.43
N ASP A 97 -8.79 9.59 9.96
CA ASP A 97 -7.74 8.64 10.40
C ASP A 97 -6.96 8.06 9.19
N THR A 98 -7.66 7.74 8.09
CA THR A 98 -7.02 7.35 6.82
C THR A 98 -6.09 8.45 6.32
N ASN A 99 -6.55 9.70 6.28
CA ASN A 99 -5.75 10.83 5.82
C ASN A 99 -4.55 11.10 6.73
N LEU A 100 -4.69 10.92 8.05
CA LEU A 100 -3.57 11.00 9.00
C LEU A 100 -2.54 9.91 8.76
N ALA A 101 -2.96 8.67 8.52
CA ALA A 101 -2.06 7.56 8.21
C ALA A 101 -1.28 7.81 6.90
N ILE A 102 -1.95 8.26 5.84
CA ILE A 102 -1.34 8.58 4.55
C ILE A 102 -0.37 9.76 4.68
N SER A 103 -0.74 10.80 5.44
CA SER A 103 0.14 11.95 5.69
C SER A 103 1.46 11.54 6.34
N LYS A 104 1.44 10.53 7.23
CA LYS A 104 2.67 9.95 7.82
C LYS A 104 3.55 9.29 6.76
N LEU A 105 2.95 8.53 5.82
CA LEU A 105 3.67 7.88 4.73
C LEU A 105 4.28 8.91 3.77
N ILE A 106 3.51 9.92 3.36
CA ILE A 106 4.00 11.02 2.51
C ILE A 106 5.16 11.74 3.19
N LYS A 107 5.06 12.02 4.49
CA LYS A 107 6.16 12.65 5.25
C LYS A 107 7.42 11.79 5.26
N LEU A 108 7.30 10.47 5.37
CA LEU A 108 8.43 9.55 5.30
C LEU A 108 9.10 9.56 3.93
N SER A 109 8.34 9.66 2.84
CA SER A 109 8.88 9.74 1.47
C SER A 109 9.63 11.04 1.17
N SER A 110 9.47 12.07 2.02
CA SER A 110 10.10 13.40 1.89
C SER A 110 11.19 13.65 2.94
N GLY A 111 11.60 12.62 3.68
CA GLY A 111 12.69 12.68 4.67
C GLY A 111 14.07 12.66 4.02
N SER A 112 15.06 12.04 4.66
CA SER A 112 16.32 11.71 3.99
C SER A 112 16.11 10.58 2.98
N PHE A 113 17.00 10.46 2.00
CA PHE A 113 16.93 9.39 0.98
C PHE A 113 16.89 8.01 1.62
N GLU A 114 17.73 7.78 2.64
CA GLU A 114 17.80 6.50 3.35
C GLU A 114 16.50 6.17 4.12
N GLU A 115 15.89 7.17 4.75
CA GLU A 115 14.58 7.01 5.42
C GLU A 115 13.49 6.67 4.41
N ALA A 116 13.44 7.42 3.31
CA ALA A 116 12.40 7.29 2.30
C ALA A 116 12.48 5.93 1.58
N VAL A 117 13.68 5.49 1.19
CA VAL A 117 13.91 4.17 0.57
C VAL A 117 13.52 3.04 1.52
N CYS A 118 13.92 3.09 2.80
CA CYS A 118 13.56 2.04 3.75
C CYS A 118 12.08 2.03 4.09
N ALA A 119 11.43 3.19 4.14
CA ALA A 119 9.98 3.29 4.35
C ALA A 119 9.20 2.69 3.17
N MET A 120 9.64 2.93 1.93
CA MET A 120 9.01 2.38 0.73
C MET A 120 9.27 0.88 0.60
N TYR A 121 10.49 0.41 0.86
CA TYR A 121 10.76 -1.03 0.93
C TYR A 121 9.84 -1.75 1.93
N ALA A 122 9.67 -1.18 3.13
CA ALA A 122 8.78 -1.75 4.14
C ALA A 122 7.31 -1.74 3.71
N TYR A 123 6.91 -0.83 2.82
CA TYR A 123 5.58 -0.81 2.22
C TYR A 123 5.40 -1.93 1.20
N GLU A 124 6.33 -2.10 0.27
CA GLU A 124 6.15 -2.99 -0.89
C GLU A 124 6.56 -4.45 -0.62
N MET A 125 7.46 -4.71 0.33
CA MET A 125 8.06 -6.04 0.54
C MET A 125 7.07 -7.17 0.81
N GLU A 126 5.88 -6.87 1.34
CA GLU A 126 4.84 -7.88 1.62
C GLU A 126 3.68 -7.85 0.61
N LEU A 127 3.61 -6.84 -0.27
CA LEU A 127 2.50 -6.66 -1.22
C LEU A 127 2.28 -7.88 -2.13
N PRO A 128 3.29 -8.60 -2.64
CA PRO A 128 3.06 -9.80 -3.42
C PRO A 128 2.27 -10.88 -2.63
N LYS A 129 2.61 -11.10 -1.36
CA LYS A 129 1.90 -12.06 -0.49
C LYS A 129 0.49 -11.58 -0.13
N ILE A 130 0.36 -10.29 0.15
CA ILE A 130 -0.93 -9.65 0.44
C ILE A 130 -1.85 -9.76 -0.77
N SER A 131 -1.35 -9.48 -1.97
CA SER A 131 -2.09 -9.55 -3.22
C SER A 131 -2.57 -10.97 -3.52
N ARG A 132 -1.71 -11.97 -3.33
CA ARG A 132 -2.09 -13.39 -3.43
C ARG A 132 -3.23 -13.72 -2.47
N SER A 133 -3.10 -13.38 -1.20
CA SER A 133 -4.11 -13.63 -0.17
C SER A 133 -5.46 -12.95 -0.52
N LYS A 134 -5.42 -11.75 -1.10
CA LYS A 134 -6.62 -11.04 -1.53
C LYS A 134 -7.30 -11.72 -2.72
N ILE A 135 -6.54 -12.18 -3.72
CA ILE A 135 -7.07 -12.93 -4.85
C ILE A 135 -7.75 -14.22 -4.39
N ASP A 136 -7.08 -14.95 -3.50
CA ASP A 136 -7.60 -16.22 -2.97
C ASP A 136 -8.91 -15.98 -2.19
N GLY A 137 -8.97 -14.95 -1.36
CA GLY A 137 -10.18 -14.56 -0.61
C GLY A 137 -11.31 -14.13 -1.53
N LEU A 138 -11.04 -13.26 -2.54
CA LEU A 138 -12.06 -12.81 -3.50
C LEU A 138 -12.71 -13.98 -4.22
N LYS A 139 -11.91 -14.97 -4.65
CA LYS A 139 -12.41 -16.16 -5.33
C LYS A 139 -13.09 -17.14 -4.40
N GLY A 140 -12.45 -17.43 -3.25
CA GLY A 140 -12.86 -18.52 -2.36
C GLY A 140 -14.08 -18.20 -1.52
N PHE A 141 -14.26 -16.96 -1.10
CA PHE A 141 -15.29 -16.58 -0.13
C PHE A 141 -16.32 -15.58 -0.66
N TYR A 142 -15.89 -14.67 -1.57
CA TYR A 142 -16.78 -13.58 -2.02
C TYR A 142 -17.36 -13.82 -3.41
N ASN A 143 -16.97 -14.92 -4.09
CA ASN A 143 -17.39 -15.26 -5.45
C ASN A 143 -17.11 -14.12 -6.47
N ILE A 144 -16.03 -13.38 -6.26
CA ILE A 144 -15.58 -12.26 -7.10
C ILE A 144 -14.38 -12.74 -7.92
N THR A 145 -14.62 -13.12 -9.18
CA THR A 145 -13.61 -13.79 -10.02
C THR A 145 -13.28 -13.02 -11.31
N GLY A 146 -13.96 -11.90 -11.57
CA GLY A 146 -13.77 -11.09 -12.77
C GLY A 146 -12.34 -10.57 -12.92
N SER A 147 -11.87 -10.37 -14.17
CA SER A 147 -10.55 -9.78 -14.44
C SER A 147 -10.40 -8.42 -13.76
N ASP A 148 -11.38 -7.54 -13.90
CA ASP A 148 -11.38 -6.19 -13.31
C ASP A 148 -11.21 -6.22 -11.78
N ALA A 149 -11.75 -7.24 -11.11
CA ALA A 149 -11.64 -7.41 -9.66
C ALA A 149 -10.26 -7.88 -9.20
N THR A 150 -9.51 -8.55 -10.06
CA THR A 150 -8.26 -9.24 -9.66
C THR A 150 -7.01 -8.66 -10.33
N GLU A 151 -7.15 -7.85 -11.39
CA GLU A 151 -6.03 -7.34 -12.17
C GLU A 151 -5.07 -6.49 -11.33
N TYR A 152 -5.58 -5.58 -10.50
CA TYR A 152 -4.76 -4.79 -9.58
C TYR A 152 -3.85 -5.69 -8.72
N PHE A 153 -4.42 -6.72 -8.11
CA PHE A 153 -3.66 -7.61 -7.22
C PHE A 153 -2.70 -8.53 -7.99
N LYS A 154 -3.06 -9.00 -9.18
CA LYS A 154 -2.15 -9.79 -10.03
C LYS A 154 -0.95 -8.96 -10.46
N THR A 155 -1.19 -7.72 -10.87
CA THR A 155 -0.10 -6.79 -11.22
C THR A 155 0.85 -6.60 -10.05
N HIS A 156 0.34 -6.37 -8.84
CA HIS A 156 1.18 -6.20 -7.64
C HIS A 156 1.85 -7.51 -7.18
N GLU A 157 1.30 -8.67 -7.49
CA GLU A 157 1.97 -9.95 -7.22
C GLU A 157 3.25 -10.10 -8.04
N GLU A 158 3.30 -9.56 -9.26
CA GLU A 158 4.43 -9.67 -10.18
C GLU A 158 5.36 -8.45 -10.13
N VAL A 159 4.81 -7.24 -10.18
CA VAL A 159 5.55 -5.99 -10.31
C VAL A 159 6.25 -5.62 -9.00
N ASP A 160 5.61 -5.82 -7.86
CA ASP A 160 6.18 -5.46 -6.56
C ASP A 160 7.40 -6.29 -6.16
N VAL A 161 7.59 -7.47 -6.76
CA VAL A 161 8.86 -8.20 -6.62
C VAL A 161 10.02 -7.34 -7.16
N ARG A 162 9.85 -6.74 -8.33
CA ARG A 162 10.83 -5.90 -9.01
C ARG A 162 11.02 -4.56 -8.31
N HIS A 163 9.92 -3.93 -7.87
CA HIS A 163 9.97 -2.68 -7.09
C HIS A 163 10.68 -2.90 -5.76
N ALA A 164 10.33 -3.93 -5.01
CA ALA A 164 11.00 -4.27 -3.75
C ALA A 164 12.49 -4.58 -3.95
N GLU A 165 12.89 -5.21 -5.06
CA GLU A 165 14.30 -5.43 -5.41
C GLU A 165 15.05 -4.12 -5.68
N LEU A 166 14.43 -3.15 -6.36
CA LEU A 166 14.98 -1.81 -6.54
C LEU A 166 15.28 -1.17 -5.18
N TRP A 167 14.27 -1.07 -4.31
CA TRP A 167 14.46 -0.48 -2.98
C TRP A 167 15.48 -1.25 -2.14
N ARG A 168 15.46 -2.57 -2.18
CA ARG A 168 16.42 -3.42 -1.48
C ARG A 168 17.85 -3.19 -1.94
N SER A 169 18.07 -3.01 -3.25
CA SER A 169 19.40 -2.70 -3.79
C SER A 169 19.95 -1.37 -3.25
N LEU A 170 19.06 -0.36 -3.15
CA LEU A 170 19.41 0.96 -2.62
C LEU A 170 19.69 0.92 -1.11
N ILE A 171 19.01 0.04 -0.36
CA ILE A 171 19.28 -0.18 1.07
C ILE A 171 20.70 -0.73 1.27
N GLY A 172 21.18 -1.59 0.37
CA GLY A 172 22.54 -2.15 0.45
C GLY A 172 23.65 -1.08 0.42
N ASP A 173 23.37 0.06 -0.17
CA ASP A 173 24.30 1.19 -0.31
C ASP A 173 24.24 2.19 0.87
N ILE A 174 23.32 2.00 1.83
CA ILE A 174 23.13 2.91 2.96
C ILE A 174 24.32 2.83 3.92
N PRO A 175 24.99 3.97 4.25
CA PRO A 175 26.08 3.98 5.21
C PRO A 175 25.64 3.52 6.60
N LYS A 176 26.49 2.75 7.31
CA LYS A 176 26.17 2.20 8.64
C LYS A 176 25.65 3.25 9.64
N ILE A 177 26.19 4.47 9.60
CA ILE A 177 25.77 5.58 10.47
C ILE A 177 24.29 5.98 10.28
N LYS A 178 23.69 5.61 9.14
CA LYS A 178 22.28 5.89 8.82
C LYS A 178 21.33 4.73 9.10
N HIS A 179 21.85 3.54 9.46
CA HIS A 179 21.02 2.34 9.61
C HIS A 179 19.91 2.51 10.65
N ASP A 180 20.18 3.15 11.79
CA ASP A 180 19.19 3.32 12.84
C ASP A 180 18.02 4.22 12.42
N VAL A 181 18.31 5.34 11.74
CA VAL A 181 17.27 6.24 11.26
C VAL A 181 16.46 5.61 10.14
N ALA A 182 17.10 4.90 9.24
CA ALA A 182 16.47 4.16 8.15
C ALA A 182 15.56 3.03 8.68
N LEU A 183 16.02 2.24 9.66
CA LEU A 183 15.21 1.20 10.30
C LEU A 183 13.99 1.79 11.02
N LYS A 184 14.16 2.91 11.75
CA LYS A 184 13.05 3.61 12.39
C LYS A 184 12.02 4.10 11.37
N ALA A 185 12.46 4.53 10.18
CA ALA A 185 11.54 4.93 9.10
C ALA A 185 10.74 3.75 8.57
N ALA A 186 11.38 2.58 8.35
CA ALA A 186 10.69 1.36 7.97
C ALA A 186 9.61 0.94 8.99
N VAL A 187 9.93 0.98 10.29
CA VAL A 187 8.99 0.66 11.37
C VAL A 187 7.82 1.66 11.41
N ARG A 188 8.10 2.96 11.20
CA ARG A 188 7.05 3.99 11.11
C ARG A 188 6.15 3.81 9.90
N SER A 189 6.71 3.37 8.77
CA SER A 189 5.93 3.04 7.56
C SER A 189 4.95 1.91 7.83
N LEU A 190 5.42 0.78 8.39
CA LEU A 190 4.55 -0.34 8.78
C LEU A 190 3.47 0.07 9.79
N LYS A 191 3.83 0.94 10.75
CA LYS A 191 2.84 1.47 11.68
C LYS A 191 1.77 2.28 10.96
N ALA A 192 2.14 3.19 10.08
CA ALA A 192 1.18 4.02 9.34
C ALA A 192 0.27 3.18 8.44
N GLN A 193 0.77 2.09 7.85
CA GLN A 193 -0.05 1.15 7.08
C GLN A 193 -1.05 0.40 7.97
N ASN A 194 -0.63 -0.03 9.17
CA ASN A 194 -1.56 -0.62 10.15
C ASN A 194 -2.58 0.41 10.62
N ASP A 195 -2.18 1.68 10.90
CA ASP A 195 -3.10 2.77 11.27
C ASP A 195 -4.18 2.99 10.18
N LEU A 196 -3.84 2.85 8.89
CA LEU A 196 -4.82 2.91 7.79
C LEU A 196 -5.80 1.73 7.84
N LEU A 197 -5.31 0.52 8.08
CA LEU A 197 -6.18 -0.65 8.22
C LEU A 197 -7.05 -0.57 9.48
N ASP A 198 -6.54 -0.01 10.58
CA ASP A 198 -7.31 0.30 11.79
C ASP A 198 -8.45 1.28 11.46
N ALA A 199 -8.18 2.32 10.66
CA ALA A 199 -9.21 3.28 10.23
C ALA A 199 -10.35 2.58 9.46
N VAL A 200 -10.01 1.71 8.50
CA VAL A 200 -10.98 0.89 7.76
C VAL A 200 -11.76 -0.04 8.70
N TYR A 201 -11.04 -0.74 9.57
CA TYR A 201 -11.61 -1.73 10.48
C TYR A 201 -12.60 -1.11 11.45
N ASN A 202 -12.23 0.00 12.07
CA ASN A 202 -13.05 0.70 13.04
C ASN A 202 -14.29 1.35 12.39
N GLN A 203 -14.16 1.86 11.18
CA GLN A 203 -15.24 2.56 10.50
C GLN A 203 -16.26 1.62 9.88
N TYR A 204 -15.84 0.48 9.32
CA TYR A 204 -16.70 -0.38 8.52
C TYR A 204 -16.94 -1.76 9.12
N VAL A 205 -15.96 -2.33 9.85
CA VAL A 205 -16.05 -3.72 10.34
C VAL A 205 -16.57 -3.77 11.78
N THR A 206 -16.08 -2.87 12.64
CA THR A 206 -16.54 -2.74 14.03
C THR A 206 -16.87 -1.28 14.35
N PRO A 207 -17.86 -0.67 13.68
CA PRO A 207 -18.22 0.69 13.99
C PRO A 207 -18.61 0.79 15.48
N ASN A 208 -18.00 1.75 16.19
CA ASN A 208 -18.40 2.04 17.57
C ASN A 208 -19.88 2.41 17.57
N SER A 209 -20.69 1.61 18.27
CA SER A 209 -22.11 1.82 18.51
C SER A 209 -22.37 3.04 19.39
#